data_b167265f97083b8bb88e5325aacd6014
#
_entry.id   b167265f97083b8bb88e5325aacd6014
#
_cell.length_a   1.000
_cell.length_b   1.000
_cell.length_c   1.000
_cell.angle_alpha   90.00
_cell.angle_beta   90.00
_cell.angle_gamma   90.00
#
_symmetry.space_group_name_H-M   'P 1'
#
loop_
_entity.id
_entity.type
_entity.pdbx_description
1 polymer ?
#
loop_
_entity_poly.entity_id
_entity_poly.type
_entity_poly.pdbx_seq_one_letter_code
_entity_poly.pdbx_strand_id
1 'polypeptide(L)'
;MHFDFRLEVGGVLKSWAVPRGPSENPRERRLAVATQDHPLEYRTFEGVITKGRYGGGTVIVWDQGIYHPLSHDRWGTPVPFEQALQDGHATFWLDGIKLHGEFALTRFKGGSGHDVPGEEVWLLIKARDGQATHDGPDAPDPYLARSARTGRTLAQVAAEEGGGAP
;
A
#
# COMPACT_ATOMS: atom_id res chain seq x y z
N MET A 1 -0.72 -9.39 -10.80
CA MET A 1 0.08 -9.26 -9.58
C MET A 1 0.16 -7.80 -9.17
N HIS A 2 0.01 -7.51 -7.89
CA HIS A 2 -0.01 -6.13 -7.39
C HIS A 2 0.48 -6.12 -5.94
N PHE A 3 0.72 -4.93 -5.44
CA PHE A 3 1.02 -4.70 -4.02
C PHE A 3 -0.22 -4.13 -3.36
N ASP A 4 -0.50 -4.56 -2.15
CA ASP A 4 -1.56 -3.98 -1.32
C ASP A 4 -0.94 -3.05 -0.30
N PHE A 5 -1.36 -1.80 -0.31
CA PHE A 5 -0.96 -0.81 0.67
C PHE A 5 -2.07 -0.69 1.71
N ARG A 6 -1.74 -0.90 2.97
CA ARG A 6 -2.72 -0.94 4.05
C ARG A 6 -2.28 -0.08 5.21
N LEU A 7 -3.20 0.72 5.73
CA LEU A 7 -2.99 1.58 6.89
C LEU A 7 -4.07 1.30 7.91
N GLU A 8 -3.67 1.18 9.19
CA GLU A 8 -4.63 1.03 10.27
C GLU A 8 -5.29 2.37 10.57
N VAL A 9 -6.60 2.44 10.39
CA VAL A 9 -7.40 3.64 10.62
C VAL A 9 -8.72 3.21 11.24
N GLY A 10 -9.06 3.74 12.41
CA GLY A 10 -10.37 3.48 13.02
C GLY A 10 -10.64 2.01 13.34
N GLY A 11 -9.61 1.21 13.63
CA GLY A 11 -9.76 -0.18 14.01
C GLY A 11 -9.81 -1.17 12.86
N VAL A 12 -9.60 -0.72 11.62
CA VAL A 12 -9.55 -1.58 10.45
C VAL A 12 -8.34 -1.25 9.59
N LEU A 13 -8.03 -2.08 8.61
CA LEU A 13 -7.01 -1.80 7.61
C LEU A 13 -7.67 -1.18 6.39
N LYS A 14 -7.50 0.12 6.20
CA LYS A 14 -7.81 0.78 4.94
C LYS A 14 -6.83 0.29 3.90
N SER A 15 -7.30 -0.06 2.71
CA SER A 15 -6.49 -0.81 1.74
C SER A 15 -6.59 -0.22 0.35
N TRP A 16 -5.46 -0.24 -0.36
CA TRP A 16 -5.34 0.19 -1.76
C TRP A 16 -4.52 -0.84 -2.52
N ALA A 17 -4.99 -1.22 -3.70
CA ALA A 17 -4.19 -2.03 -4.61
C ALA A 17 -3.29 -1.10 -5.42
N VAL A 18 -1.99 -1.34 -5.38
CA VAL A 18 -0.99 -0.55 -6.08
C VAL A 18 -0.32 -1.45 -7.11
N PRO A 19 -0.75 -1.40 -8.38
CA PRO A 19 -0.29 -2.39 -9.38
C PRO A 19 1.22 -2.43 -9.57
N ARG A 20 1.89 -1.28 -9.52
CA ARG A 20 3.35 -1.22 -9.69
C ARG A 20 4.12 -1.16 -8.37
N GLY A 21 3.40 -1.16 -7.26
CA GLY A 21 4.01 -1.01 -5.94
C GLY A 21 4.39 0.42 -5.61
N PRO A 22 4.74 0.68 -4.34
CA PRO A 22 5.15 2.02 -3.92
C PRO A 22 6.52 2.38 -4.47
N SER A 23 6.77 3.68 -4.59
CA SER A 23 8.06 4.21 -5.04
C SER A 23 8.56 5.27 -4.06
N GLU A 24 9.86 5.27 -3.79
CA GLU A 24 10.51 6.31 -3.00
C GLU A 24 11.00 7.48 -3.86
N ASN A 25 10.71 7.45 -5.17
CA ASN A 25 11.03 8.53 -6.09
C ASN A 25 9.87 9.52 -6.16
N PRO A 26 10.07 10.80 -5.78
CA PRO A 26 8.98 11.80 -5.78
C PRO A 26 8.39 12.10 -7.17
N ARG A 27 9.08 11.74 -8.23
CA ARG A 27 8.60 11.93 -9.60
C ARG A 27 7.61 10.84 -10.03
N GLU A 28 7.59 9.73 -9.30
CA GLU A 28 6.72 8.60 -9.62
C GLU A 28 5.39 8.74 -8.91
N ARG A 29 4.31 8.80 -9.69
CA ARG A 29 2.95 8.84 -9.18
C ARG A 29 2.35 7.45 -9.33
N ARG A 30 2.25 6.72 -8.24
CA ARG A 30 1.76 5.35 -8.28
C ARG A 30 0.24 5.32 -8.13
N LEU A 31 -0.41 4.68 -9.09
CA LEU A 31 -1.84 4.42 -9.03
C LEU A 31 -2.13 3.55 -7.81
N ALA A 32 -3.14 3.93 -7.04
CA ALA A 32 -3.61 3.18 -5.88
C ALA A 32 -5.13 3.12 -5.93
N VAL A 33 -5.68 1.93 -6.11
CA VAL A 33 -7.12 1.73 -6.23
C VAL A 33 -7.65 1.27 -4.88
N ALA A 34 -8.58 2.03 -4.30
CA ALA A 34 -9.15 1.68 -3.01
C ALA A 34 -9.89 0.34 -3.10
N THR A 35 -9.62 -0.52 -2.15
CA THR A 35 -10.30 -1.81 -2.00
C THR A 35 -11.06 -1.81 -0.69
N GLN A 36 -11.81 -2.86 -0.42
CA GLN A 36 -12.56 -2.94 0.82
C GLN A 36 -11.62 -3.02 2.03
N ASP A 37 -12.11 -2.52 3.17
CA ASP A 37 -11.35 -2.59 4.42
C ASP A 37 -11.15 -4.04 4.84
N HIS A 38 -10.02 -4.29 5.49
CA HIS A 38 -9.68 -5.61 6.01
C HIS A 38 -9.61 -5.59 7.53
N PRO A 39 -9.88 -6.73 8.21
CA PRO A 39 -9.64 -6.84 9.64
C PRO A 39 -8.16 -6.68 9.97
N LEU A 40 -7.85 -6.19 11.19
CA LEU A 40 -6.46 -5.97 11.61
C LEU A 40 -5.62 -7.25 11.60
N GLU A 41 -6.23 -8.41 11.74
CA GLU A 41 -5.53 -9.70 11.70
C GLU A 41 -4.80 -9.92 10.38
N TYR A 42 -5.26 -9.32 9.29
CA TYR A 42 -4.63 -9.44 7.98
C TYR A 42 -3.31 -8.71 7.87
N ARG A 43 -2.95 -7.85 8.82
CA ARG A 43 -1.69 -7.09 8.75
C ARG A 43 -0.45 -7.98 8.75
N THR A 44 -0.55 -9.17 9.30
CA THR A 44 0.57 -10.12 9.37
C THR A 44 0.33 -11.38 8.54
N PHE A 45 -0.71 -11.39 7.73
CA PHE A 45 -1.08 -12.58 6.97
C PHE A 45 -0.10 -12.83 5.82
N GLU A 46 0.44 -14.04 5.80
CA GLU A 46 1.16 -14.61 4.66
C GLU A 46 0.58 -15.99 4.37
N GLY A 47 0.36 -16.28 3.11
CA GLY A 47 -0.20 -17.57 2.75
C GLY A 47 -0.90 -17.53 1.41
N VAL A 48 -1.77 -18.50 1.21
CA VAL A 48 -2.52 -18.66 -0.03
C VAL A 48 -4.00 -18.44 0.25
N ILE A 49 -4.61 -17.51 -0.48
CA ILE A 49 -6.04 -17.27 -0.44
C ILE A 49 -6.69 -18.20 -1.47
N THR A 50 -7.74 -18.89 -1.06
CA THR A 50 -8.42 -19.88 -1.89
C THR A 50 -8.93 -19.28 -3.20
N LYS A 51 -8.73 -20.00 -4.30
CA LYS A 51 -9.26 -19.61 -5.61
C LYS A 51 -10.78 -19.40 -5.56
N GLY A 52 -11.24 -18.39 -6.30
CA GLY A 52 -12.66 -18.06 -6.36
C GLY A 52 -13.08 -17.03 -5.33
N ARG A 53 -12.24 -16.69 -4.37
CA ARG A 53 -12.48 -15.58 -3.46
C ARG A 53 -11.84 -14.32 -4.02
N TYR A 54 -12.46 -13.18 -3.72
CA TYR A 54 -11.90 -11.88 -4.07
C TYR A 54 -10.48 -11.77 -3.47
N GLY A 55 -9.50 -11.44 -4.32
CA GLY A 55 -8.12 -11.35 -3.89
C GLY A 55 -7.39 -12.67 -3.73
N GLY A 56 -7.93 -13.77 -4.31
CA GLY A 56 -7.27 -15.07 -4.26
C GLY A 56 -5.86 -15.06 -4.83
N GLY A 57 -4.98 -15.86 -4.24
CA GLY A 57 -3.59 -15.99 -4.64
C GLY A 57 -2.63 -16.05 -3.47
N THR A 58 -1.34 -15.99 -3.75
CA THR A 58 -0.30 -16.03 -2.73
C THR A 58 0.03 -14.62 -2.26
N VAL A 59 0.15 -14.44 -0.94
CA VAL A 59 0.40 -13.16 -0.30
C VAL A 59 1.61 -13.25 0.61
N ILE A 60 2.49 -12.25 0.51
CA ILE A 60 3.57 -12.03 1.48
C ILE A 60 3.43 -10.63 2.07
N VAL A 61 3.93 -10.45 3.28
CA VAL A 61 4.08 -9.13 3.88
C VAL A 61 5.39 -8.53 3.37
N TRP A 62 5.31 -7.75 2.28
CA TRP A 62 6.49 -7.18 1.62
C TRP A 62 7.19 -6.15 2.51
N ASP A 63 6.40 -5.35 3.25
CA ASP A 63 6.89 -4.37 4.22
C ASP A 63 5.92 -4.24 5.37
N GLN A 64 6.39 -3.77 6.50
CA GLN A 64 5.57 -3.47 7.67
C GLN A 64 6.29 -2.47 8.55
N GLY A 65 5.54 -1.80 9.42
CA GLY A 65 6.09 -0.84 10.34
C GLY A 65 5.00 0.06 10.92
N ILE A 66 5.41 1.22 11.35
CA ILE A 66 4.53 2.23 11.96
C ILE A 66 4.39 3.38 10.98
N TYR A 67 3.24 4.03 10.97
CA TYR A 67 3.09 5.28 10.25
C TYR A 67 2.66 6.39 11.20
N HIS A 68 3.03 7.61 10.87
CA HIS A 68 2.68 8.81 11.64
C HIS A 68 1.88 9.75 10.75
N PRO A 69 0.61 10.02 11.05
CA PRO A 69 -0.17 11.01 10.31
C PRO A 69 0.48 12.39 10.36
N LEU A 70 0.52 13.06 9.22
CA LEU A 70 1.12 14.40 9.11
C LEU A 70 0.13 15.44 8.60
N SER A 71 -1.09 15.05 8.25
CA SER A 71 -2.06 15.97 7.69
C SER A 71 -2.39 17.09 8.66
N HIS A 72 -2.42 18.30 8.15
CA HIS A 72 -2.75 19.49 8.93
C HIS A 72 -3.56 20.45 8.06
N ASP A 73 -4.26 21.38 8.70
CA ASP A 73 -4.98 22.42 7.99
C ASP A 73 -4.03 23.58 7.63
N ARG A 74 -4.57 24.61 7.01
CA ARG A 74 -3.76 25.77 6.57
C ARG A 74 -3.15 26.56 7.73
N TRP A 75 -3.61 26.35 8.96
CA TRP A 75 -3.06 26.99 10.16
C TRP A 75 -2.07 26.08 10.90
N GLY A 76 -1.77 24.90 10.37
CA GLY A 76 -0.86 23.95 11.00
C GLY A 76 -1.50 23.08 12.07
N THR A 77 -2.82 23.14 12.23
CA THR A 77 -3.51 22.28 13.19
C THR A 77 -3.65 20.88 12.64
N PRO A 78 -3.26 19.84 13.40
CA PRO A 78 -3.39 18.46 12.92
C PRO A 78 -4.84 18.10 12.57
N VAL A 79 -5.03 17.47 11.43
CA VAL A 79 -6.31 16.94 10.99
C VAL A 79 -6.34 15.44 11.28
N PRO A 80 -7.40 14.90 11.89
CA PRO A 80 -7.50 13.45 12.09
C PRO A 80 -7.32 12.72 10.77
N PHE A 81 -6.56 11.63 10.78
CA PHE A 81 -6.21 10.94 9.54
C PHE A 81 -7.42 10.44 8.77
N GLU A 82 -8.42 9.95 9.49
CA GLU A 82 -9.69 9.53 8.89
C GLU A 82 -10.36 10.68 8.13
N GLN A 83 -10.35 11.87 8.70
CA GLN A 83 -10.90 13.07 8.07
C GLN A 83 -10.08 13.44 6.82
N ALA A 84 -8.77 13.38 6.92
CA ALA A 84 -7.89 13.65 5.77
C ALA A 84 -8.17 12.71 4.61
N LEU A 85 -8.40 11.44 4.88
CA LEU A 85 -8.78 10.47 3.85
C LEU A 85 -10.15 10.81 3.24
N GLN A 86 -11.11 11.19 4.06
CA GLN A 86 -12.43 11.61 3.57
C GLN A 86 -12.32 12.84 2.67
N ASP A 87 -11.42 13.76 3.01
CA ASP A 87 -11.17 14.97 2.23
C ASP A 87 -10.41 14.71 0.93
N GLY A 88 -9.84 13.51 0.78
CA GLY A 88 -9.18 13.09 -0.45
C GLY A 88 -7.70 13.44 -0.53
N HIS A 89 -7.08 13.86 0.57
CA HIS A 89 -5.64 14.13 0.61
C HIS A 89 -5.13 13.85 2.01
N ALA A 90 -4.24 12.89 2.13
CA ALA A 90 -3.67 12.51 3.40
C ALA A 90 -2.15 12.39 3.27
N THR A 91 -1.43 12.98 4.22
CA THR A 91 0.02 12.87 4.30
C THR A 91 0.41 12.12 5.56
N PHE A 92 1.48 11.36 5.46
CA PHE A 92 1.93 10.51 6.55
C PHE A 92 3.41 10.16 6.37
N TRP A 93 4.05 9.84 7.48
CA TRP A 93 5.43 9.36 7.51
C TRP A 93 5.40 7.85 7.69
N LEU A 94 6.09 7.12 6.81
CA LEU A 94 6.27 5.69 6.94
C LEU A 94 7.59 5.40 7.65
N ASP A 95 7.52 4.53 8.64
CA ASP A 95 8.67 3.98 9.32
C ASP A 95 8.59 2.46 9.19
N GLY A 96 8.77 1.99 7.97
CA GLY A 96 8.74 0.58 7.63
C GLY A 96 10.14 -0.03 7.66
N ILE A 97 10.19 -1.30 7.34
CA ILE A 97 11.48 -2.00 7.20
C ILE A 97 12.15 -1.59 5.89
N LYS A 98 11.37 -1.43 4.83
CA LYS A 98 11.86 -1.06 3.49
C LYS A 98 11.57 0.39 3.13
N LEU A 99 10.37 0.87 3.41
CA LEU A 99 9.93 2.21 3.04
C LEU A 99 10.09 3.17 4.21
N HIS A 100 10.70 4.32 3.94
CA HIS A 100 10.93 5.36 4.94
C HIS A 100 10.59 6.73 4.36
N GLY A 101 10.02 7.58 5.19
CA GLY A 101 9.82 8.97 4.84
C GLY A 101 8.38 9.36 4.61
N GLU A 102 8.18 10.58 4.13
CA GLU A 102 6.86 11.16 3.93
C GLU A 102 6.26 10.75 2.59
N PHE A 103 4.99 10.34 2.64
CA PHE A 103 4.19 10.00 1.47
C PHE A 103 2.86 10.75 1.52
N ALA A 104 2.23 10.87 0.38
CA ALA A 104 0.89 11.42 0.25
C ALA A 104 0.01 10.46 -0.54
N LEU A 105 -1.25 10.33 -0.10
CA LEU A 105 -2.32 9.72 -0.86
C LEU A 105 -3.27 10.82 -1.29
N THR A 106 -3.47 11.00 -2.58
CA THR A 106 -4.36 12.01 -3.14
C THR A 106 -5.40 11.33 -4.02
N ARG A 107 -6.68 11.56 -3.68
CA ARG A 107 -7.78 10.99 -4.47
C ARG A 107 -7.88 11.73 -5.79
N PHE A 108 -7.97 10.96 -6.84
CA PHE A 108 -8.04 11.47 -8.19
C PHE A 108 -9.51 11.66 -8.58
N LYS A 109 -9.89 12.87 -8.98
CA LYS A 109 -11.24 13.18 -9.42
C LYS A 109 -11.23 13.55 -10.89
N GLY A 110 -12.02 12.85 -11.70
CA GLY A 110 -12.28 13.24 -13.08
C GLY A 110 -11.19 12.89 -14.07
N GLY A 111 -10.48 11.82 -13.84
CA GLY A 111 -9.51 11.32 -14.82
C GLY A 111 -10.19 10.61 -15.97
N SER A 112 -9.94 11.06 -17.17
CA SER A 112 -10.39 10.37 -18.35
C SER A 112 -9.78 8.98 -18.45
N GLY A 113 -10.60 7.96 -18.59
CA GLY A 113 -10.17 6.61 -18.93
C GLY A 113 -9.99 5.65 -17.75
N HIS A 114 -10.14 6.11 -16.52
CA HIS A 114 -10.02 5.26 -15.33
C HIS A 114 -11.27 5.25 -14.47
N ASP A 115 -12.34 5.88 -14.96
CA ASP A 115 -13.60 5.91 -14.24
C ASP A 115 -14.35 4.60 -14.41
N VAL A 116 -13.97 3.61 -13.62
CA VAL A 116 -14.83 2.44 -13.44
C VAL A 116 -15.83 2.82 -12.37
N PRO A 117 -17.14 2.79 -12.67
CA PRO A 117 -18.17 3.11 -11.67
C PRO A 117 -17.97 2.27 -10.41
N GLY A 118 -17.85 2.93 -9.26
CA GLY A 118 -17.64 2.28 -7.99
C GLY A 118 -16.19 2.12 -7.55
N GLU A 119 -15.22 2.43 -8.39
CA GLU A 119 -13.81 2.41 -7.99
C GLU A 119 -13.36 3.81 -7.56
N GLU A 120 -12.66 3.85 -6.43
CA GLU A 120 -12.04 5.06 -5.93
C GLU A 120 -10.55 5.00 -6.23
N VAL A 121 -10.06 5.94 -7.00
CA VAL A 121 -8.67 5.96 -7.48
C VAL A 121 -7.88 7.04 -6.77
N TRP A 122 -6.71 6.68 -6.30
CA TRP A 122 -5.77 7.54 -5.60
C TRP A 122 -4.41 7.49 -6.27
N LEU A 123 -3.58 8.48 -5.95
CA LEU A 123 -2.16 8.48 -6.28
C LEU A 123 -1.37 8.41 -4.99
N LEU A 124 -0.40 7.49 -4.94
CA LEU A 124 0.56 7.37 -3.85
C LEU A 124 1.88 7.97 -4.30
N ILE A 125 2.33 9.00 -3.62
CA ILE A 125 3.47 9.80 -4.05
C ILE A 125 4.43 10.02 -2.87
N LYS A 126 5.72 9.79 -3.11
CA LYS A 126 6.77 10.09 -2.14
C LYS A 126 7.03 11.59 -2.10
N ALA A 127 7.09 12.17 -0.91
CA ALA A 127 7.48 13.56 -0.76
C ALA A 127 8.99 13.74 -0.98
N ARG A 128 9.39 14.96 -1.32
CA ARG A 128 10.80 15.32 -1.47
C ARG A 128 11.39 15.59 -0.09
N ASP A 129 12.04 14.60 0.47
CA ASP A 129 12.70 14.67 1.77
C ASP A 129 14.04 13.94 1.70
N GLY A 130 14.71 13.79 2.85
CA GLY A 130 16.01 13.11 2.92
C GLY A 130 15.94 11.61 2.63
N GLN A 131 14.77 11.02 2.55
CA GLN A 131 14.56 9.60 2.24
C GLN A 131 14.19 9.36 0.78
N ALA A 132 14.03 10.42 -0.01
CA ALA A 132 13.67 10.30 -1.41
C ALA A 132 14.83 9.76 -2.23
N THR A 133 14.51 8.87 -3.17
CA THR A 133 15.49 8.35 -4.12
C THR A 133 15.15 8.87 -5.51
N HIS A 134 16.18 9.30 -6.24
CA HIS A 134 16.04 9.81 -7.60
C HIS A 134 16.58 8.84 -8.64
N ASP A 135 17.39 7.90 -8.18
CA ASP A 135 18.03 6.87 -8.99
C ASP A 135 17.69 5.52 -8.39
N GLY A 136 16.98 4.70 -9.08
CA GLY A 136 16.62 3.38 -8.59
C GLY A 136 15.59 2.72 -9.48
N PRO A 137 15.29 1.45 -9.25
CA PRO A 137 14.28 0.78 -10.03
C PRO A 137 12.93 1.48 -9.85
N ASP A 138 12.24 1.68 -10.96
CA ASP A 138 10.95 2.38 -10.98
C ASP A 138 9.88 1.62 -10.20
N ALA A 139 10.03 0.32 -10.05
CA ALA A 139 9.08 -0.51 -9.32
C ALA A 139 9.79 -1.74 -8.73
N PRO A 140 9.35 -2.21 -7.56
CA PRO A 140 9.87 -3.47 -7.04
C PRO A 140 9.47 -4.63 -7.95
N ASP A 141 10.38 -5.61 -8.09
CA ASP A 141 10.09 -6.83 -8.85
C ASP A 141 9.37 -7.81 -7.94
N PRO A 142 8.09 -8.13 -8.18
CA PRO A 142 7.34 -9.02 -7.30
C PRO A 142 7.88 -10.44 -7.25
N TYR A 143 8.59 -10.89 -8.28
CA TYR A 143 9.17 -12.24 -8.28
C TYR A 143 10.42 -12.33 -7.39
N LEU A 144 11.11 -11.23 -7.18
CA LEU A 144 12.28 -11.14 -6.33
C LEU A 144 11.96 -10.63 -4.93
N ALA A 145 10.74 -10.15 -4.73
CA ALA A 145 10.31 -9.57 -3.47
C ALA A 145 10.31 -10.61 -2.35
N ARG A 146 10.80 -10.22 -1.19
CA ARG A 146 10.84 -11.06 0.00
C ARG A 146 10.00 -10.47 1.10
N SER A 147 9.38 -11.36 1.88
CA SER A 147 8.62 -10.98 3.06
C SER A 147 9.51 -10.25 4.08
N ALA A 148 9.04 -9.13 4.59
CA ALA A 148 9.68 -8.43 5.70
C ALA A 148 9.56 -9.21 7.03
N ARG A 149 8.58 -10.12 7.12
CA ARG A 149 8.37 -10.96 8.31
C ARG A 149 9.19 -12.24 8.30
N THR A 150 9.22 -12.93 7.17
CA THR A 150 9.75 -14.30 7.09
C THR A 150 10.90 -14.44 6.12
N GLY A 151 11.16 -13.43 5.29
CA GLY A 151 12.20 -13.48 4.26
C GLY A 151 11.84 -14.35 3.06
N ARG A 152 10.65 -14.92 3.01
CA ARG A 152 10.23 -15.80 1.93
C ARG A 152 9.78 -15.02 0.70
N THR A 153 9.99 -15.58 -0.46
CA THR A 153 9.42 -15.08 -1.71
C THR A 153 7.98 -15.59 -1.87
N LEU A 154 7.25 -15.03 -2.85
CA LEU A 154 5.92 -15.53 -3.19
C LEU A 154 5.95 -17.02 -3.55
N ALA A 155 6.95 -17.44 -4.33
CA ALA A 155 7.09 -18.84 -4.71
C ALA A 155 7.30 -19.76 -3.51
N GLN A 156 8.09 -19.30 -2.53
CA GLN A 156 8.33 -20.09 -1.31
C GLN A 156 7.06 -20.22 -0.47
N VAL A 157 6.30 -19.14 -0.31
CA VAL A 157 5.04 -19.17 0.43
C VAL A 157 4.02 -20.07 -0.27
N ALA A 158 3.93 -19.98 -1.59
CA ALA A 158 3.04 -20.84 -2.36
C ALA A 158 3.37 -22.32 -2.17
N ALA A 159 4.65 -22.66 -2.17
CA ALA A 159 5.10 -24.03 -2.00
C ALA A 159 4.86 -24.56 -0.58
N GLU A 160 5.09 -23.74 0.44
CA GLU A 160 5.01 -24.17 1.85
C GLU A 160 3.60 -24.13 2.39
N GLU A 161 2.78 -23.15 1.98
CA GLU A 161 1.47 -22.91 2.60
C GLU A 161 0.30 -23.43 1.79
N GLY A 162 0.45 -23.52 0.47
CA GLY A 162 -0.68 -23.89 -0.38
C GLY A 162 -0.38 -24.94 -1.40
N GLY A 163 0.89 -25.15 -1.66
CA GLY A 163 1.32 -25.99 -2.78
C GLY A 163 1.25 -27.48 -2.54
N GLY A 164 0.99 -27.92 -1.34
CA GLY A 164 0.89 -29.35 -1.03
C GLY A 164 -0.49 -29.92 -1.25
N ALA A 165 -1.49 -29.08 -1.50
CA ALA A 165 -2.84 -29.57 -1.73
C ALA A 165 -3.03 -29.90 -3.21
N PRO A 166 -3.22 -31.15 -3.56
CA PRO A 166 -3.58 -31.50 -4.93
C PRO A 166 -4.92 -30.88 -5.30
#